data_9b835d105ee22aaa587e718cce487494
#
_entry.id   9b835d105ee22aaa587e718cce487494
#
_cell.length_a   1.000
_cell.length_b   1.000
_cell.length_c   1.000
_cell.angle_alpha   90.00
_cell.angle_beta   90.00
_cell.angle_gamma   90.00
#
_symmetry.space_group_name_H-M   'P 1'
#
loop_
_entity.id
_entity.type
_entity.pdbx_description
1 polymer ?
#
loop_
_entity_poly.entity_id
_entity_poly.type
_entity_poly.pdbx_seq_one_letter_code
_entity_poly.pdbx_strand_id
1 'polypeptide(L)'
;MTKLGNSSVTVLTDNLDDFAENWPSQLPNPGRVVSVSKCLEGTPLRGWLDSPELAASRYRQQNIANALRLAALYKSGGVYLDLDIIPLHKELFESDLASISQQCEESECGNAFFLNNAYLSFPAKDRFLHKLMETFVAEYQGKHLCCMTLLLLPGSHDLHPPYSAMY
;
A
#
# COMPACT_ATOMS: atom_id res chain seq x y z
N MET A 1 -11.27 8.38 -22.81
CA MET A 1 -10.00 7.93 -22.20
C MET A 1 -9.24 9.17 -21.78
N THR A 2 -9.25 9.51 -20.52
CA THR A 2 -8.48 10.63 -19.97
C THR A 2 -7.03 10.18 -19.89
N LYS A 3 -6.13 10.83 -20.63
CA LYS A 3 -4.69 10.60 -20.48
C LYS A 3 -4.30 11.05 -19.08
N LEU A 4 -3.91 10.12 -18.23
CA LEU A 4 -3.17 10.39 -17.00
C LEU A 4 -1.80 10.98 -17.41
N GLY A 5 -1.72 12.24 -17.70
CA GLY A 5 -0.51 13.00 -18.03
C GLY A 5 0.79 12.19 -18.16
N ASN A 6 1.89 12.66 -17.55
CA ASN A 6 3.18 11.95 -17.49
C ASN A 6 3.28 10.91 -16.35
N SER A 7 2.16 10.41 -15.85
CA SER A 7 2.16 9.42 -14.76
C SER A 7 2.69 8.07 -15.26
N SER A 8 3.67 7.52 -14.58
CA SER A 8 4.20 6.19 -14.85
C SER A 8 3.53 5.14 -13.98
N VAL A 9 3.16 4.01 -14.57
CA VAL A 9 2.65 2.85 -13.84
C VAL A 9 3.82 1.96 -13.45
N THR A 10 3.89 1.56 -12.17
CA THR A 10 4.85 0.56 -11.69
C THR A 10 4.10 -0.73 -11.40
N VAL A 11 4.57 -1.84 -11.98
CA VAL A 11 4.07 -3.18 -11.70
C VAL A 11 5.02 -3.90 -10.76
N LEU A 12 4.44 -4.51 -9.73
CA LEU A 12 5.16 -5.34 -8.75
C LEU A 12 4.80 -6.79 -9.01
N THR A 13 5.81 -7.64 -9.20
CA THR A 13 5.63 -9.07 -9.46
C THR A 13 6.69 -9.90 -8.75
N ASP A 14 6.36 -11.12 -8.38
CA ASP A 14 7.27 -12.13 -7.86
C ASP A 14 7.87 -13.00 -8.96
N ASN A 15 7.30 -12.95 -10.18
CA ASN A 15 7.74 -13.69 -11.35
C ASN A 15 7.97 -12.75 -12.55
N LEU A 16 9.21 -12.28 -12.70
CA LEU A 16 9.58 -11.36 -13.78
C LEU A 16 9.54 -12.02 -15.17
N ASP A 17 9.89 -13.28 -15.26
CA ASP A 17 9.95 -14.02 -16.54
C ASP A 17 8.53 -14.27 -17.06
N ASP A 18 7.65 -14.81 -16.23
CA ASP A 18 6.24 -15.01 -16.56
C ASP A 18 5.53 -13.69 -16.91
N PHE A 19 5.85 -12.63 -16.18
CA PHE A 19 5.31 -11.30 -16.49
C PHE A 19 5.73 -10.84 -17.89
N ALA A 20 7.00 -11.00 -18.26
CA ALA A 20 7.51 -10.56 -19.56
C ALA A 20 6.88 -11.37 -20.74
N GLU A 21 6.66 -12.66 -20.53
CA GLU A 21 6.06 -13.54 -21.54
C GLU A 21 4.54 -13.34 -21.72
N ASN A 22 3.83 -13.05 -20.62
CA ASN A 22 2.36 -13.02 -20.59
C ASN A 22 1.76 -11.60 -20.54
N TRP A 23 2.58 -10.53 -20.63
CA TRP A 23 2.03 -9.17 -20.69
C TRP A 23 1.19 -8.96 -21.95
N PRO A 24 -0.09 -8.56 -21.81
CA PRO A 24 -0.96 -8.38 -22.97
C PRO A 24 -0.43 -7.29 -23.90
N SER A 25 -0.20 -7.64 -25.16
CA SER A 25 0.33 -6.71 -26.17
C SER A 25 -0.58 -5.50 -26.47
N GLN A 26 -1.86 -5.59 -26.10
CA GLN A 26 -2.84 -4.50 -26.22
C GLN A 26 -2.70 -3.43 -25.13
N LEU A 27 -2.02 -3.75 -24.03
CA LEU A 27 -1.78 -2.79 -22.95
C LEU A 27 -0.50 -2.01 -23.22
N PRO A 28 -0.44 -0.72 -22.84
CA PRO A 28 0.81 0.03 -22.89
C PRO A 28 1.85 -0.63 -21.98
N ASN A 29 3.10 -0.63 -22.40
CA ASN A 29 4.18 -1.15 -21.56
C ASN A 29 4.14 -0.48 -20.18
N PRO A 30 4.28 -1.26 -19.09
CA PRO A 30 4.41 -0.68 -17.76
C PRO A 30 5.69 0.14 -17.72
N GLY A 31 5.64 1.29 -17.08
CA GLY A 31 6.81 2.16 -16.98
C GLY A 31 7.96 1.52 -16.19
N ARG A 32 7.64 0.61 -15.28
CA ARG A 32 8.61 -0.10 -14.46
C ARG A 32 8.04 -1.42 -13.93
N VAL A 33 8.88 -2.46 -13.94
CA VAL A 33 8.58 -3.75 -13.29
C VAL A 33 9.62 -4.02 -12.21
N VAL A 34 9.19 -4.43 -11.03
CA VAL A 34 10.07 -4.62 -9.86
C VAL A 34 9.70 -5.92 -9.14
N SER A 35 10.72 -6.72 -8.83
CA SER A 35 10.51 -7.92 -8.00
C SER A 35 10.16 -7.57 -6.55
N VAL A 36 9.43 -8.47 -5.88
CA VAL A 36 9.04 -8.33 -4.48
C VAL A 36 10.23 -8.03 -3.58
N SER A 37 11.29 -8.84 -3.65
CA SER A 37 12.47 -8.69 -2.81
C SER A 37 13.12 -7.32 -2.98
N LYS A 38 13.28 -6.86 -4.23
CA LYS A 38 13.85 -5.55 -4.54
C LYS A 38 12.97 -4.40 -4.08
N CYS A 39 11.65 -4.56 -4.14
CA CYS A 39 10.73 -3.57 -3.62
C CYS A 39 10.89 -3.38 -2.11
N LEU A 40 11.08 -4.47 -1.35
CA LEU A 40 11.23 -4.43 0.11
C LEU A 40 12.63 -4.04 0.60
N GLU A 41 13.67 -4.07 -0.24
CA GLU A 41 15.02 -3.64 0.13
C GLU A 41 15.06 -2.23 0.71
N GLY A 42 15.80 -2.05 1.81
CA GLY A 42 15.93 -0.76 2.49
C GLY A 42 14.65 -0.31 3.22
N THR A 43 13.73 -1.23 3.50
CA THR A 43 12.55 -1.00 4.34
C THR A 43 12.55 -1.96 5.54
N PRO A 44 11.81 -1.66 6.61
CA PRO A 44 11.62 -2.58 7.75
C PRO A 44 11.06 -3.95 7.34
N LEU A 45 10.34 -4.01 6.22
CA LEU A 45 9.67 -5.22 5.73
C LEU A 45 10.63 -6.26 5.12
N ARG A 46 11.88 -5.91 4.83
CA ARG A 46 12.80 -6.85 4.14
C ARG A 46 13.09 -8.10 4.97
N GLY A 47 13.36 -7.92 6.26
CA GLY A 47 13.61 -9.06 7.17
C GLY A 47 12.34 -9.89 7.41
N TRP A 48 11.18 -9.25 7.45
CA TRP A 48 9.91 -9.92 7.61
C TRP A 48 9.56 -10.87 6.45
N LEU A 49 10.00 -10.55 5.22
CA LEU A 49 9.72 -11.41 4.04
C LEU A 49 10.23 -12.85 4.22
N ASP A 50 11.33 -13.01 4.95
CA ASP A 50 11.97 -14.31 5.19
C ASP A 50 11.56 -14.92 6.55
N SER A 51 10.54 -14.35 7.23
CA SER A 51 10.10 -14.82 8.55
C SER A 51 9.35 -16.15 8.48
N PRO A 52 9.56 -17.03 9.49
CA PRO A 52 8.81 -18.30 9.58
C PRO A 52 7.31 -18.10 9.72
N GLU A 53 6.87 -17.02 10.37
CA GLU A 53 5.46 -16.66 10.54
C GLU A 53 4.80 -16.37 9.19
N LEU A 54 5.48 -15.65 8.29
CA LEU A 54 5.00 -15.41 6.94
C LEU A 54 4.99 -16.69 6.11
N ALA A 55 6.04 -17.49 6.21
CA ALA A 55 6.15 -18.76 5.48
C ALA A 55 5.02 -19.73 5.83
N ALA A 56 4.61 -19.77 7.11
CA ALA A 56 3.53 -20.62 7.60
C ALA A 56 2.12 -20.03 7.41
N SER A 57 2.00 -18.78 6.99
CA SER A 57 0.71 -18.10 6.88
C SER A 57 -0.07 -18.56 5.66
N ARG A 58 -1.33 -18.95 5.87
CA ARG A 58 -2.29 -19.21 4.78
C ARG A 58 -2.65 -17.95 3.97
N TYR A 59 -2.37 -16.76 4.51
CA TYR A 59 -2.61 -15.46 3.88
C TYR A 59 -1.32 -14.84 3.35
N ARG A 60 -0.30 -15.66 3.09
CA ARG A 60 1.04 -15.20 2.69
C ARG A 60 1.00 -14.21 1.52
N GLN A 61 0.27 -14.53 0.47
CA GLN A 61 0.20 -13.68 -0.74
C GLN A 61 -0.45 -12.33 -0.45
N GLN A 62 -1.57 -12.33 0.27
CA GLN A 62 -2.28 -11.10 0.64
C GLN A 62 -1.43 -10.22 1.56
N ASN A 63 -0.72 -10.83 2.51
CA ASN A 63 0.16 -10.09 3.42
C ASN A 63 1.36 -9.50 2.68
N ILE A 64 1.93 -10.23 1.70
CA ILE A 64 2.98 -9.68 0.82
C ILE A 64 2.44 -8.51 0.01
N ALA A 65 1.25 -8.62 -0.59
CA ALA A 65 0.63 -7.51 -1.33
C ALA A 65 0.43 -6.27 -0.44
N ASN A 66 -0.05 -6.45 0.80
CA ASN A 66 -0.19 -5.37 1.77
C ASN A 66 1.16 -4.71 2.11
N ALA A 67 2.22 -5.49 2.29
CA ALA A 67 3.56 -4.98 2.56
C ALA A 67 4.14 -4.23 1.35
N LEU A 68 3.94 -4.75 0.14
CA LEU A 68 4.46 -4.16 -1.10
C LEU A 68 3.90 -2.78 -1.38
N ARG A 69 2.59 -2.55 -1.17
CA ARG A 69 1.98 -1.23 -1.40
C ARG A 69 2.61 -0.16 -0.51
N LEU A 70 2.91 -0.48 0.75
CA LEU A 70 3.59 0.42 1.68
C LEU A 70 5.03 0.71 1.26
N ALA A 71 5.78 -0.35 0.94
CA ALA A 71 7.17 -0.21 0.52
C ALA A 71 7.32 0.56 -0.78
N ALA A 72 6.45 0.31 -1.76
CA ALA A 72 6.46 1.02 -3.04
C ALA A 72 6.19 2.51 -2.86
N LEU A 73 5.15 2.88 -2.11
CA LEU A 73 4.84 4.26 -1.79
C LEU A 73 5.94 4.93 -0.97
N TYR A 74 6.49 4.25 0.04
CA TYR A 74 7.61 4.78 0.81
C TYR A 74 8.82 5.08 -0.06
N LYS A 75 9.14 4.22 -1.03
CA LYS A 75 10.32 4.40 -1.89
C LYS A 75 10.14 5.46 -2.98
N SER A 76 8.98 5.50 -3.59
CA SER A 76 8.73 6.28 -4.81
C SER A 76 7.73 7.41 -4.65
N GLY A 77 6.91 7.39 -3.60
CA GLY A 77 5.73 8.22 -3.49
C GLY A 77 4.65 7.83 -4.50
N GLY A 78 3.61 8.64 -4.56
CA GLY A 78 2.54 8.49 -5.53
C GLY A 78 1.26 7.92 -4.94
N VAL A 79 0.43 7.32 -5.81
CA VAL A 79 -0.89 6.79 -5.47
C VAL A 79 -0.91 5.29 -5.72
N TYR A 80 -1.38 4.55 -4.73
CA TYR A 80 -1.73 3.13 -4.84
C TYR A 80 -3.25 2.97 -4.87
N LEU A 81 -3.72 2.10 -5.74
CA LEU A 81 -5.12 1.69 -5.84
C LEU A 81 -5.21 0.17 -5.93
N ASP A 82 -6.14 -0.44 -5.20
CA ASP A 82 -6.55 -1.82 -5.48
C ASP A 82 -7.25 -1.89 -6.85
N LEU A 83 -7.15 -3.03 -7.52
CA LEU A 83 -7.66 -3.20 -8.88
C LEU A 83 -9.19 -3.13 -9.00
N ASP A 84 -9.90 -3.27 -7.89
CA ASP A 84 -11.35 -3.15 -7.78
C ASP A 84 -11.83 -1.73 -7.45
N ILE A 85 -10.90 -0.77 -7.29
CA ILE A 85 -11.20 0.65 -7.10
C ILE A 85 -11.27 1.36 -8.44
N ILE A 86 -12.41 1.99 -8.72
CA ILE A 86 -12.60 2.82 -9.92
C ILE A 86 -12.59 4.29 -9.50
N PRO A 87 -11.53 5.04 -9.79
CA PRO A 87 -11.47 6.45 -9.46
C PRO A 87 -12.44 7.25 -10.36
N LEU A 88 -13.36 7.97 -9.75
CA LEU A 88 -14.34 8.80 -10.45
C LEU A 88 -13.79 10.21 -10.75
N HIS A 89 -12.80 10.65 -9.99
CA HIS A 89 -12.24 11.98 -10.05
C HIS A 89 -10.72 11.94 -10.23
N LYS A 90 -10.20 12.76 -11.15
CA LYS A 90 -8.76 12.85 -11.43
C LYS A 90 -7.98 13.52 -10.29
N GLU A 91 -8.63 14.31 -9.47
CA GLU A 91 -8.06 15.02 -8.33
C GLU A 91 -7.42 14.08 -7.31
N LEU A 92 -7.86 12.80 -7.27
CA LEU A 92 -7.24 11.74 -6.48
C LEU A 92 -5.75 11.50 -6.83
N PHE A 93 -5.34 11.84 -8.05
CA PHE A 93 -3.98 11.68 -8.54
C PHE A 93 -3.17 12.97 -8.58
N GLU A 94 -3.82 14.11 -8.34
CA GLU A 94 -3.21 15.44 -8.44
C GLU A 94 -2.91 16.05 -7.05
N SER A 95 -3.35 15.40 -5.98
CA SER A 95 -3.12 15.89 -4.62
C SER A 95 -1.74 15.52 -4.10
N ASP A 96 -0.99 16.53 -3.65
CA ASP A 96 0.28 16.34 -2.93
C ASP A 96 0.06 15.98 -1.44
N LEU A 97 -1.19 15.89 -0.99
CA LEU A 97 -1.51 15.57 0.39
C LEU A 97 -1.44 14.06 0.63
N ALA A 98 -0.80 13.67 1.70
CA ALA A 98 -0.88 12.30 2.19
C ALA A 98 -2.32 11.95 2.56
N SER A 99 -2.84 10.87 2.02
CA SER A 99 -4.23 10.44 2.24
C SER A 99 -4.37 8.93 2.24
N ILE A 100 -5.37 8.45 2.97
CA ILE A 100 -5.73 7.05 3.11
C ILE A 100 -7.24 6.94 3.15
N SER A 101 -7.81 5.91 2.51
CA SER A 101 -9.25 5.71 2.53
C SER A 101 -9.74 5.20 3.88
N GLN A 102 -10.97 5.55 4.20
CA GLN A 102 -11.71 4.98 5.32
C GLN A 102 -12.49 3.74 4.86
N GLN A 103 -12.59 2.73 5.70
CA GLN A 103 -13.24 1.47 5.34
C GLN A 103 -14.76 1.54 5.42
N CYS A 104 -15.29 2.36 6.32
CA CYS A 104 -16.72 2.48 6.55
C CYS A 104 -17.10 3.88 7.03
N GLU A 105 -18.34 4.23 6.82
CA GLU A 105 -18.89 5.49 7.33
C GLU A 105 -19.08 5.43 8.86
N GLU A 106 -19.10 6.60 9.49
CA GLU A 106 -19.28 6.74 10.93
C GLU A 106 -20.60 6.09 11.43
N SER A 107 -21.64 6.11 10.58
CA SER A 107 -22.93 5.45 10.83
C SER A 107 -22.84 3.94 10.94
N GLU A 108 -21.87 3.32 10.29
CA GLU A 108 -21.69 1.87 10.26
C GLU A 108 -20.68 1.37 11.31
N CYS A 109 -19.62 2.13 11.55
CA CYS A 109 -18.53 1.78 12.44
C CYS A 109 -18.59 2.46 13.81
N GLY A 110 -19.58 3.30 14.06
CA GLY A 110 -19.66 4.14 15.25
C GLY A 110 -18.46 5.10 15.32
N ASN A 111 -17.89 5.28 16.50
CA ASN A 111 -16.73 6.15 16.69
C ASN A 111 -15.38 5.48 16.36
N ALA A 112 -15.40 4.28 15.78
CA ALA A 112 -14.17 3.58 15.42
C ALA A 112 -13.71 3.99 14.02
N PHE A 113 -12.49 4.52 13.93
CA PHE A 113 -11.85 4.88 12.68
C PHE A 113 -11.15 3.65 12.11
N PHE A 114 -11.74 3.02 11.08
CA PHE A 114 -11.11 1.93 10.34
C PHE A 114 -10.54 2.47 9.04
N LEU A 115 -9.22 2.45 8.93
CA LEU A 115 -8.55 2.84 7.70
C LEU A 115 -8.44 1.63 6.76
N ASN A 116 -8.63 1.90 5.46
CA ASN A 116 -8.52 0.92 4.40
C ASN A 116 -7.29 1.23 3.55
N ASN A 117 -6.57 0.19 3.16
CA ASN A 117 -5.38 0.32 2.34
C ASN A 117 -5.62 0.13 0.83
N ALA A 118 -6.89 0.15 0.40
CA ALA A 118 -7.26 0.04 -1.01
C ALA A 118 -6.93 1.31 -1.82
N TYR A 119 -6.91 2.47 -1.15
CA TYR A 119 -6.39 3.73 -1.69
C TYR A 119 -5.41 4.34 -0.71
N LEU A 120 -4.21 4.64 -1.20
CA LEU A 120 -3.16 5.30 -0.44
C LEU A 120 -2.47 6.34 -1.33
N SER A 121 -2.29 7.56 -0.84
CA SER A 121 -1.49 8.59 -1.49
C SER A 121 -0.47 9.14 -0.50
N PHE A 122 0.82 9.04 -0.83
CA PHE A 122 1.88 9.49 0.07
C PHE A 122 3.09 10.02 -0.71
N PRO A 123 3.79 11.03 -0.18
CA PRO A 123 5.09 11.41 -0.70
C PRO A 123 6.14 10.32 -0.45
N ALA A 124 7.20 10.31 -1.25
CA ALA A 124 8.31 9.40 -1.01
C ALA A 124 8.97 9.68 0.35
N LYS A 125 9.40 8.61 1.03
CA LYS A 125 10.06 8.67 2.35
C LYS A 125 9.17 9.24 3.47
N ASP A 126 7.86 9.09 3.33
CA ASP A 126 6.92 9.51 4.34
C ASP A 126 7.17 8.79 5.68
N ARG A 127 7.21 9.56 6.77
CA ARG A 127 7.53 9.04 8.11
C ARG A 127 6.42 8.16 8.68
N PHE A 128 5.18 8.46 8.34
CA PHE A 128 4.05 7.65 8.77
C PHE A 128 4.10 6.26 8.13
N LEU A 129 4.38 6.18 6.80
CA LEU A 129 4.56 4.89 6.12
C LEU A 129 5.71 4.08 6.71
N HIS A 130 6.83 4.73 7.08
CA HIS A 130 7.94 4.05 7.73
C HIS A 130 7.51 3.44 9.06
N LYS A 131 6.87 4.25 9.90
CA LYS A 131 6.37 3.80 11.21
C LYS A 131 5.33 2.69 11.08
N LEU A 132 4.46 2.80 10.09
CA LEU A 132 3.46 1.77 9.79
C LEU A 132 4.10 0.43 9.40
N MET A 133 5.17 0.44 8.60
CA MET A 133 5.91 -0.77 8.27
C MET A 133 6.61 -1.39 9.49
N GLU A 134 7.19 -0.57 10.39
CA GLU A 134 7.76 -1.06 11.64
C GLU A 134 6.70 -1.74 12.51
N THR A 135 5.55 -1.09 12.69
CA THR A 135 4.43 -1.63 13.47
C THR A 135 3.90 -2.92 12.85
N PHE A 136 3.75 -2.95 11.51
CA PHE A 136 3.35 -4.14 10.79
C PHE A 136 4.26 -5.33 11.11
N VAL A 137 5.58 -5.14 11.07
CA VAL A 137 6.54 -6.22 11.38
C VAL A 137 6.47 -6.64 12.84
N ALA A 138 6.37 -5.69 13.76
CA ALA A 138 6.36 -5.95 15.20
C ALA A 138 5.11 -6.73 15.65
N GLU A 139 3.96 -6.47 15.02
CA GLU A 139 2.68 -7.07 15.41
C GLU A 139 2.30 -8.29 14.56
N TYR A 140 3.07 -8.62 13.54
CA TYR A 140 2.76 -9.72 12.64
C TYR A 140 2.86 -11.09 13.31
N GLN A 141 1.75 -11.82 13.37
CA GLN A 141 1.66 -13.16 13.97
C GLN A 141 1.36 -14.29 12.98
N GLY A 142 1.27 -14.00 11.70
CA GLY A 142 0.98 -15.00 10.66
C GLY A 142 -0.46 -15.55 10.65
N LYS A 143 -1.28 -15.26 11.66
CA LYS A 143 -2.57 -15.92 11.91
C LYS A 143 -3.75 -15.26 11.20
N HIS A 144 -3.64 -14.00 10.85
CA HIS A 144 -4.72 -13.20 10.27
C HIS A 144 -4.29 -12.59 8.95
N LEU A 145 -5.26 -12.36 8.08
CA LEU A 145 -5.11 -11.34 7.05
C LEU A 145 -4.81 -10.06 7.81
N CYS A 146 -3.59 -9.52 7.64
CA CYS A 146 -3.24 -8.25 8.25
C CYS A 146 -4.03 -7.15 7.52
N CYS A 147 -5.34 -7.08 7.82
CA CYS A 147 -6.06 -5.84 7.58
C CYS A 147 -5.30 -4.80 8.38
N MET A 148 -4.77 -3.78 7.70
CA MET A 148 -4.26 -2.62 8.40
C MET A 148 -5.44 -1.88 9.04
N THR A 149 -6.04 -2.51 10.03
CA THR A 149 -6.80 -1.78 11.01
C THR A 149 -5.76 -0.99 11.76
N LEU A 150 -5.50 0.20 11.29
CA LEU A 150 -4.69 1.17 12.02
C LEU A 150 -5.52 1.52 13.25
N LEU A 151 -5.37 0.73 14.29
CA LEU A 151 -5.61 1.21 15.63
C LEU A 151 -4.64 2.37 15.79
N LEU A 152 -5.15 3.59 15.72
CA LEU A 152 -4.46 4.76 16.26
C LEU A 152 -4.13 4.36 17.70
N LEU A 153 -2.86 3.98 17.91
CA LEU A 153 -2.38 3.56 19.21
C LEU A 153 -2.71 4.69 20.21
N PRO A 154 -3.32 4.38 21.36
CA PRO A 154 -3.48 5.36 22.41
C PRO A 154 -2.09 5.84 22.80
N GLY A 155 -1.78 7.11 22.53
CA GLY A 155 -0.46 7.74 22.78
C GLY A 155 0.19 8.38 21.56
N SER A 156 -0.35 8.27 20.36
CA SER A 156 0.20 8.91 19.15
C SER A 156 -0.28 10.36 18.96
N HIS A 157 -0.56 11.09 20.05
CA HIS A 157 -1.00 12.49 19.98
C HIS A 157 0.02 13.45 19.34
N ASP A 158 1.26 13.02 19.14
CA ASP A 158 2.33 13.81 18.52
C ASP A 158 2.49 13.58 17.01
N LEU A 159 1.66 12.73 16.39
CA LEU A 159 1.70 12.43 14.96
C LEU A 159 0.45 12.98 14.26
N HIS A 160 0.10 14.24 14.47
CA HIS A 160 -0.87 14.95 13.65
C HIS A 160 -0.19 15.56 12.41
N PRO A 161 -0.03 14.81 11.31
CA PRO A 161 0.04 15.45 10.01
C PRO A 161 -1.37 15.84 9.59
N PRO A 162 -1.53 16.80 8.71
CA PRO A 162 -2.85 17.15 8.16
C PRO A 162 -3.29 16.06 7.16
N TYR A 163 -3.69 14.89 7.67
CA TYR A 163 -4.30 13.89 6.82
C TYR A 163 -5.78 14.22 6.65
N SER A 164 -6.20 14.50 5.44
CA SER A 164 -7.62 14.60 5.12
C SER A 164 -8.14 13.21 4.76
N ALA A 165 -9.12 12.72 5.52
CA ALA A 165 -9.94 11.60 5.05
C ALA A 165 -10.74 12.11 3.83
N MET A 166 -10.62 11.43 2.69
CA MET A 166 -11.48 11.66 1.53
C MET A 166 -12.70 10.74 1.64
N TYR A 167 -13.87 11.33 1.61
CA TYR A 167 -15.16 10.67 1.45
C TYR A 167 -15.45 10.41 -0.02
#